data_26da6065e0a505b31d7ae691e7c7da41
#
_entry.id   26da6065e0a505b31d7ae691e7c7da41
#
_cell.length_a   1.000
_cell.length_b   1.000
_cell.length_c   1.000
_cell.angle_alpha   90.00
_cell.angle_beta   90.00
_cell.angle_gamma   90.00
#
_symmetry.space_group_name_H-M   'P 1'
#
loop_
_entity.id
_entity.type
_entity.pdbx_description
1 polymer ?
#
loop_
_entity_poly.entity_id
_entity_poly.type
_entity_poly.pdbx_seq_one_letter_code
_entity_poly.pdbx_strand_id
1 'polypeptide(L)'
;MSNVRDMESMFENCVVFNQPLDRWDVSNVEDMCGMFYCCKSFNQSLDHWNACSATDMEWMFAHCIVFNQPLNGWNVSKAENMYRMFYRCVVFNQPLDNWNVSRARNMNGMFKGCIAFNQSLDKWNVSKVWDMREMFDGCIAFNQPLNDWKVSNVRKMGKMFFGCASFDQPLDRWNVSKVWDMQGMFFNCAAFNQALDKWNVSNVTDMGSMFKGCKAFNQPLDKWNVSKVLDMNGMFSGCTSFNQPLDEWDVSGVECMDDMFFGCDSLIY
;
A
#
# COMPACT_ATOMS: atom_id res chain seq x y z
N MET A 1 24.92 17.86 16.05
CA MET A 1 24.59 16.44 15.73
C MET A 1 25.28 15.94 14.44
N SER A 2 26.17 16.72 13.85
CA SER A 2 26.79 16.45 12.53
C SER A 2 27.55 15.12 12.38
N ASN A 3 27.85 14.42 13.46
CA ASN A 3 28.56 13.12 13.44
C ASN A 3 27.68 11.91 13.73
N VAL A 4 26.37 12.11 14.00
CA VAL A 4 25.45 11.02 14.31
C VAL A 4 25.02 10.35 13.00
N ARG A 5 25.16 9.02 12.93
CA ARG A 5 24.75 8.21 11.77
C ARG A 5 23.56 7.32 12.06
N ASP A 6 23.31 7.03 13.32
CA ASP A 6 22.30 6.11 13.79
C ASP A 6 21.41 6.82 14.82
N MET A 7 20.10 6.87 14.52
CA MET A 7 19.05 7.40 15.39
C MET A 7 17.92 6.38 15.56
N GLU A 8 18.22 5.08 15.38
CA GLU A 8 17.26 4.00 15.59
C GLU A 8 16.59 4.14 16.96
N SER A 9 15.26 4.08 16.96
CA SER A 9 14.41 4.06 18.16
C SER A 9 14.65 5.21 19.16
N MET A 10 15.27 6.32 18.76
CA MET A 10 15.74 7.38 19.68
C MET A 10 14.62 7.97 20.55
N PHE A 11 13.42 8.10 20.04
CA PHE A 11 12.24 8.56 20.79
C PHE A 11 11.13 7.49 20.86
N GLU A 12 11.48 6.23 20.59
CA GLU A 12 10.52 5.15 20.61
C GLU A 12 9.71 5.13 21.92
N ASN A 13 8.37 4.99 21.79
CA ASN A 13 7.43 4.98 22.93
C ASN A 13 7.42 6.26 23.80
N CYS A 14 8.02 7.37 23.33
CA CYS A 14 7.89 8.65 24.01
C CYS A 14 6.51 9.28 23.76
N VAL A 15 5.47 8.70 24.37
CA VAL A 15 4.04 8.96 24.06
C VAL A 15 3.65 10.43 24.15
N VAL A 16 4.23 11.18 25.10
CA VAL A 16 3.92 12.60 25.35
C VAL A 16 4.92 13.55 24.73
N PHE A 17 5.95 13.02 24.04
CA PHE A 17 6.99 13.84 23.45
C PHE A 17 6.43 14.68 22.30
N ASN A 18 6.63 16.00 22.38
CA ASN A 18 6.26 16.96 21.34
C ASN A 18 7.15 18.23 21.40
N GLN A 19 8.46 18.05 21.55
CA GLN A 19 9.40 19.16 21.57
C GLN A 19 9.96 19.43 20.18
N PRO A 20 10.27 20.70 19.84
CA PRO A 20 10.83 21.05 18.55
C PRO A 20 12.23 20.45 18.35
N LEU A 21 12.45 19.92 17.15
CA LEU A 21 13.71 19.31 16.71
C LEU A 21 14.24 19.99 15.44
N ASP A 22 13.69 21.13 15.06
CA ASP A 22 13.97 21.87 13.82
C ASP A 22 15.44 22.23 13.63
N ARG A 23 16.21 22.39 14.73
CA ARG A 23 17.64 22.74 14.70
C ARG A 23 18.59 21.53 14.58
N TRP A 24 18.05 20.33 14.51
CA TRP A 24 18.89 19.14 14.41
C TRP A 24 19.41 18.98 12.98
N ASP A 25 20.72 18.82 12.83
CA ASP A 25 21.33 18.40 11.57
C ASP A 25 21.34 16.87 11.51
N VAL A 26 20.50 16.32 10.65
CA VAL A 26 20.36 14.87 10.42
C VAL A 26 20.96 14.44 9.07
N SER A 27 21.72 15.33 8.40
CA SER A 27 22.22 15.09 7.06
C SER A 27 23.14 13.88 6.89
N ASN A 28 23.77 13.45 7.99
CA ASN A 28 24.65 12.28 8.03
C ASN A 28 23.98 11.02 8.61
N VAL A 29 22.72 11.11 9.05
CA VAL A 29 22.00 9.97 9.63
C VAL A 29 21.64 8.98 8.54
N GLU A 30 22.10 7.75 8.69
CA GLU A 30 21.87 6.65 7.74
C GLU A 30 20.71 5.76 8.18
N ASP A 31 20.52 5.61 9.50
CA ASP A 31 19.45 4.82 10.11
C ASP A 31 18.51 5.70 10.95
N MET A 32 17.22 5.71 10.57
CA MET A 32 16.13 6.38 11.26
C MET A 32 15.00 5.40 11.64
N CYS A 33 15.30 4.10 11.68
CA CYS A 33 14.32 3.06 12.00
C CYS A 33 13.66 3.35 13.35
N GLY A 34 12.32 3.34 13.38
CA GLY A 34 11.53 3.51 14.60
C GLY A 34 11.76 4.80 15.37
N MET A 35 12.46 5.80 14.81
CA MET A 35 12.90 6.98 15.57
C MET A 35 11.79 7.65 16.39
N PHE A 36 10.58 7.74 15.86
CA PHE A 36 9.39 8.28 16.53
C PHE A 36 8.29 7.23 16.75
N TYR A 37 8.63 5.95 16.72
CA TYR A 37 7.64 4.89 16.88
C TYR A 37 6.81 5.11 18.15
N CYS A 38 5.46 5.12 18.02
CA CYS A 38 4.52 5.36 19.12
C CYS A 38 4.66 6.73 19.83
N CYS A 39 5.26 7.75 19.20
CA CYS A 39 5.20 9.13 19.71
C CYS A 39 3.81 9.73 19.44
N LYS A 40 2.81 9.34 20.23
CA LYS A 40 1.38 9.64 19.95
C LYS A 40 1.05 11.13 19.98
N SER A 41 1.83 11.95 20.68
CA SER A 41 1.65 13.40 20.77
C SER A 41 2.53 14.20 19.81
N PHE A 42 3.45 13.54 19.08
CA PHE A 42 4.43 14.24 18.26
C PHE A 42 3.78 14.83 17.00
N ASN A 43 3.90 16.16 16.86
CA ASN A 43 3.43 16.90 15.68
C ASN A 43 4.27 18.18 15.46
N GLN A 44 5.58 18.12 15.67
CA GLN A 44 6.46 19.25 15.41
C GLN A 44 6.97 19.25 13.98
N SER A 45 7.26 20.46 13.44
CA SER A 45 7.83 20.60 12.11
C SER A 45 9.22 19.96 12.04
N LEU A 46 9.46 19.28 10.93
CA LEU A 46 10.74 18.69 10.55
C LEU A 46 11.17 19.20 9.15
N ASP A 47 10.60 20.33 8.68
CA ASP A 47 10.80 20.83 7.33
C ASP A 47 12.27 21.09 6.97
N HIS A 48 13.10 21.44 7.96
CA HIS A 48 14.52 21.74 7.73
C HIS A 48 15.42 20.51 7.77
N TRP A 49 14.85 19.33 8.05
CA TRP A 49 15.63 18.11 8.06
C TRP A 49 16.03 17.69 6.64
N ASN A 50 17.31 17.42 6.46
CA ASN A 50 17.84 16.86 5.24
C ASN A 50 18.15 15.37 5.45
N ALA A 51 17.25 14.49 5.03
CA ALA A 51 17.40 13.05 5.18
C ALA A 51 18.24 12.39 4.06
N CYS A 52 19.17 13.14 3.45
CA CYS A 52 19.88 12.72 2.23
C CYS A 52 20.82 11.52 2.40
N SER A 53 21.12 11.11 3.62
CA SER A 53 21.90 9.90 3.89
C SER A 53 21.08 8.72 4.35
N ALA A 54 19.82 8.92 4.74
CA ALA A 54 18.97 7.88 5.28
C ALA A 54 18.69 6.77 4.26
N THR A 55 19.01 5.55 4.64
CA THR A 55 18.78 4.32 3.86
C THR A 55 17.66 3.50 4.47
N ASP A 56 17.50 3.55 5.81
CA ASP A 56 16.42 2.89 6.53
C ASP A 56 15.52 3.92 7.24
N MET A 57 14.22 3.84 6.92
CA MET A 57 13.15 4.65 7.52
C MET A 57 12.00 3.77 8.03
N GLU A 58 12.30 2.49 8.27
CA GLU A 58 11.31 1.53 8.74
C GLU A 58 10.68 2.02 10.05
N TRP A 59 9.33 1.95 10.16
CA TRP A 59 8.55 2.35 11.34
C TRP A 59 8.76 3.79 11.84
N MET A 60 9.45 4.66 11.12
CA MET A 60 9.94 5.95 11.65
C MET A 60 8.86 6.78 12.35
N PHE A 61 7.66 6.88 11.77
CA PHE A 61 6.51 7.61 12.34
C PHE A 61 5.35 6.69 12.72
N ALA A 62 5.57 5.38 12.77
CA ALA A 62 4.47 4.45 13.02
C ALA A 62 3.80 4.75 14.38
N HIS A 63 2.45 4.77 14.37
CA HIS A 63 1.62 5.15 15.51
C HIS A 63 1.76 6.62 16.00
N CYS A 64 2.34 7.51 15.19
CA CYS A 64 2.27 8.95 15.45
C CYS A 64 0.89 9.48 15.03
N ILE A 65 -0.11 9.23 15.85
CA ILE A 65 -1.54 9.36 15.49
C ILE A 65 -2.00 10.80 15.22
N VAL A 66 -1.25 11.81 15.70
CA VAL A 66 -1.54 13.24 15.46
C VAL A 66 -0.57 13.89 14.47
N PHE A 67 0.44 13.13 13.98
CA PHE A 67 1.45 13.69 13.10
C PHE A 67 0.87 14.04 11.72
N ASN A 68 0.97 15.31 11.34
CA ASN A 68 0.53 15.81 10.04
C ASN A 68 1.38 17.02 9.60
N GLN A 69 2.70 16.96 9.78
CA GLN A 69 3.60 18.03 9.34
C GLN A 69 4.15 17.78 7.95
N PRO A 70 4.44 18.84 7.18
CA PRO A 70 4.98 18.71 5.84
C PRO A 70 6.35 18.03 5.83
N LEU A 71 6.55 17.11 4.88
CA LEU A 71 7.80 16.38 4.67
C LEU A 71 8.24 16.43 3.19
N ASN A 72 7.53 17.18 2.35
CA ASN A 72 7.74 17.17 0.89
C ASN A 72 9.11 17.72 0.47
N GLY A 73 9.77 18.50 1.33
CA GLY A 73 11.13 19.00 1.14
C GLY A 73 12.24 17.99 1.43
N TRP A 74 11.93 16.83 2.01
CA TRP A 74 12.95 15.85 2.38
C TRP A 74 13.59 15.21 1.15
N ASN A 75 14.91 15.09 1.18
CA ASN A 75 15.65 14.29 0.22
C ASN A 75 15.74 12.83 0.71
N VAL A 76 14.87 11.96 0.20
CA VAL A 76 14.82 10.53 0.54
C VAL A 76 15.46 9.65 -0.55
N SER A 77 16.30 10.23 -1.40
CA SER A 77 16.81 9.56 -2.62
C SER A 77 17.71 8.33 -2.34
N LYS A 78 18.16 8.13 -1.11
CA LYS A 78 18.92 6.94 -0.70
C LYS A 78 18.06 5.89 0.02
N ALA A 79 16.83 6.22 0.42
CA ALA A 79 15.99 5.31 1.17
C ALA A 79 15.68 4.02 0.37
N GLU A 80 16.03 2.87 0.94
CA GLU A 80 15.77 1.55 0.38
C GLU A 80 14.64 0.84 1.13
N ASN A 81 14.49 1.06 2.43
CA ASN A 81 13.48 0.48 3.29
C ASN A 81 12.54 1.56 3.83
N MET A 82 11.26 1.47 3.47
CA MET A 82 10.18 2.35 3.95
C MET A 82 9.05 1.53 4.58
N TYR A 83 9.38 0.32 5.07
CA TYR A 83 8.41 -0.59 5.69
C TYR A 83 7.69 0.11 6.84
N ARG A 84 6.35 0.20 6.71
CA ARG A 84 5.46 0.78 7.73
C ARG A 84 5.84 2.17 8.24
N MET A 85 6.53 2.99 7.44
CA MET A 85 7.02 4.30 7.85
C MET A 85 5.94 5.18 8.48
N PHE A 86 4.73 5.20 7.92
CA PHE A 86 3.57 5.97 8.42
C PHE A 86 2.45 5.08 8.98
N TYR A 87 2.76 3.84 9.36
CA TYR A 87 1.76 2.91 9.86
C TYR A 87 0.91 3.54 10.98
N ARG A 88 -0.43 3.61 10.76
CA ARG A 88 -1.40 4.22 11.69
C ARG A 88 -1.14 5.71 12.03
N CYS A 89 -0.55 6.47 11.13
CA CYS A 89 -0.59 7.93 11.19
C CYS A 89 -1.98 8.40 10.69
N VAL A 90 -2.99 8.29 11.54
CA VAL A 90 -4.41 8.34 11.13
C VAL A 90 -4.84 9.66 10.51
N VAL A 91 -4.19 10.78 10.88
CA VAL A 91 -4.48 12.13 10.35
C VAL A 91 -3.50 12.59 9.28
N PHE A 92 -2.44 11.80 8.99
CA PHE A 92 -1.42 12.20 8.04
C PHE A 92 -1.99 12.32 6.63
N ASN A 93 -1.89 13.52 6.05
CA ASN A 93 -2.36 13.83 4.71
C ASN A 93 -1.51 14.95 4.07
N GLN A 94 -0.20 14.90 4.21
CA GLN A 94 0.71 15.88 3.60
C GLN A 94 1.24 15.38 2.26
N PRO A 95 1.49 16.28 1.29
CA PRO A 95 2.04 15.90 -0.01
C PRO A 95 3.44 15.29 0.15
N LEU A 96 3.72 14.30 -0.71
CA LEU A 96 5.00 13.59 -0.80
C LEU A 96 5.44 13.46 -2.28
N ASP A 97 4.85 14.21 -3.19
CA ASP A 97 5.03 14.10 -4.63
C ASP A 97 6.44 14.48 -5.11
N ASN A 98 7.21 15.24 -4.30
CA ASN A 98 8.61 15.57 -4.59
C ASN A 98 9.61 14.49 -4.13
N TRP A 99 9.16 13.47 -3.42
CA TRP A 99 10.06 12.41 -2.95
C TRP A 99 10.62 11.58 -4.10
N ASN A 100 11.94 11.47 -4.17
CA ASN A 100 12.60 10.53 -5.06
C ASN A 100 12.74 9.17 -4.37
N VAL A 101 11.80 8.26 -4.64
CA VAL A 101 11.76 6.90 -4.05
C VAL A 101 12.39 5.85 -4.99
N SER A 102 13.19 6.25 -5.97
CA SER A 102 13.72 5.36 -7.02
C SER A 102 14.67 4.27 -6.51
N ARG A 103 15.10 4.32 -5.25
CA ARG A 103 15.89 3.27 -4.61
C ARG A 103 15.06 2.35 -3.72
N ALA A 104 13.84 2.73 -3.38
CA ALA A 104 12.99 1.95 -2.49
C ALA A 104 12.75 0.52 -3.04
N ARG A 105 12.87 -0.45 -2.16
CA ARG A 105 12.71 -1.89 -2.42
C ARG A 105 11.52 -2.48 -1.67
N ASN A 106 11.29 -2.00 -0.45
CA ASN A 106 10.23 -2.45 0.44
C ASN A 106 9.36 -1.26 0.85
N MET A 107 8.06 -1.31 0.48
CA MET A 107 7.05 -0.33 0.85
C MET A 107 5.84 -1.01 1.54
N ASN A 108 6.05 -2.23 2.06
CA ASN A 108 4.97 -2.96 2.74
C ASN A 108 4.42 -2.13 3.90
N GLY A 109 3.11 -1.94 3.89
CA GLY A 109 2.36 -1.23 4.94
C GLY A 109 2.74 0.23 5.14
N MET A 110 3.43 0.88 4.17
CA MET A 110 3.95 2.24 4.35
C MET A 110 2.90 3.23 4.86
N PHE A 111 1.68 3.17 4.33
CA PHE A 111 0.56 4.03 4.74
C PHE A 111 -0.58 3.25 5.42
N LYS A 112 -0.34 1.99 5.85
CA LYS A 112 -1.39 1.18 6.47
C LYS A 112 -2.03 1.90 7.65
N GLY A 113 -3.36 2.09 7.58
CA GLY A 113 -4.13 2.77 8.61
C GLY A 113 -4.02 4.30 8.59
N CYS A 114 -3.47 4.91 7.53
CA CYS A 114 -3.52 6.35 7.31
C CYS A 114 -4.90 6.75 6.76
N ILE A 115 -5.89 6.83 7.62
CA ILE A 115 -7.31 6.98 7.26
C ILE A 115 -7.56 8.21 6.40
N ALA A 116 -6.87 9.33 6.70
CA ALA A 116 -7.03 10.61 6.02
C ALA A 116 -6.20 10.75 4.74
N PHE A 117 -5.24 9.83 4.48
CA PHE A 117 -4.27 10.00 3.41
C PHE A 117 -4.93 9.91 2.03
N ASN A 118 -4.81 10.99 1.25
CA ASN A 118 -5.29 11.09 -0.13
C ASN A 118 -4.44 12.05 -0.98
N GLN A 119 -3.12 11.96 -0.88
CA GLN A 119 -2.21 12.79 -1.66
C GLN A 119 -1.70 12.06 -2.90
N SER A 120 -1.40 12.82 -3.98
CA SER A 120 -0.86 12.26 -5.20
C SER A 120 0.53 11.67 -5.00
N LEU A 121 0.74 10.49 -5.59
CA LEU A 121 2.00 9.77 -5.63
C LEU A 121 2.36 9.38 -7.09
N ASP A 122 1.71 10.00 -8.06
CA ASP A 122 1.80 9.67 -9.50
C ASP A 122 3.23 9.77 -10.05
N LYS A 123 4.04 10.69 -9.50
CA LYS A 123 5.44 10.90 -9.91
C LYS A 123 6.43 9.91 -9.32
N TRP A 124 6.01 9.06 -8.40
CA TRP A 124 6.92 8.13 -7.74
C TRP A 124 7.45 7.06 -8.70
N ASN A 125 8.76 6.90 -8.73
CA ASN A 125 9.40 5.79 -9.44
C ASN A 125 9.53 4.58 -8.51
N VAL A 126 8.57 3.66 -8.60
CA VAL A 126 8.51 2.44 -7.79
C VAL A 126 9.13 1.21 -8.49
N SER A 127 9.89 1.41 -9.55
CA SER A 127 10.37 0.33 -10.43
C SER A 127 11.29 -0.69 -9.75
N LYS A 128 11.85 -0.40 -8.57
CA LYS A 128 12.67 -1.33 -7.80
C LYS A 128 11.92 -2.02 -6.66
N VAL A 129 10.69 -1.60 -6.39
CA VAL A 129 9.89 -2.17 -5.29
C VAL A 129 9.47 -3.61 -5.65
N TRP A 130 9.64 -4.53 -4.70
CA TRP A 130 9.25 -5.92 -4.85
C TRP A 130 8.14 -6.34 -3.86
N ASP A 131 7.93 -5.60 -2.78
CA ASP A 131 6.88 -5.85 -1.78
C ASP A 131 6.04 -4.59 -1.54
N MET A 132 4.76 -4.65 -1.95
CA MET A 132 3.78 -3.59 -1.77
C MET A 132 2.58 -4.07 -0.93
N ARG A 133 2.72 -5.19 -0.20
CA ARG A 133 1.63 -5.67 0.64
C ARG A 133 1.18 -4.59 1.62
N GLU A 134 -0.11 -4.53 1.85
CA GLU A 134 -0.70 -3.63 2.85
C GLU A 134 -0.38 -2.14 2.66
N MET A 135 0.20 -1.70 1.51
CA MET A 135 0.72 -0.33 1.36
C MET A 135 -0.31 0.75 1.70
N PHE A 136 -1.56 0.55 1.29
CA PHE A 136 -2.68 1.46 1.56
C PHE A 136 -3.80 0.80 2.39
N ASP A 137 -3.51 -0.31 3.08
CA ASP A 137 -4.51 -1.01 3.90
C ASP A 137 -5.14 -0.05 4.93
N GLY A 138 -6.46 0.11 4.86
CA GLY A 138 -7.23 1.03 5.72
C GLY A 138 -7.09 2.52 5.37
N CYS A 139 -6.53 2.88 4.21
CA CYS A 139 -6.55 4.25 3.72
C CYS A 139 -7.93 4.58 3.12
N ILE A 140 -8.92 4.81 3.97
CA ILE A 140 -10.34 4.92 3.57
C ILE A 140 -10.57 6.03 2.55
N ALA A 141 -9.86 7.18 2.69
CA ALA A 141 -10.00 8.34 1.82
C ALA A 141 -9.22 8.23 0.51
N PHE A 142 -8.30 7.26 0.37
CA PHE A 142 -7.36 7.21 -0.75
C PHE A 142 -8.06 6.91 -2.07
N ASN A 143 -7.93 7.83 -3.04
CA ASN A 143 -8.43 7.69 -4.41
C ASN A 143 -7.58 8.47 -5.41
N GLN A 144 -6.25 8.33 -5.35
CA GLN A 144 -5.33 9.02 -6.26
C GLN A 144 -4.83 8.10 -7.38
N PRO A 145 -4.54 8.66 -8.57
CA PRO A 145 -4.10 7.88 -9.73
C PRO A 145 -2.72 7.23 -9.47
N LEU A 146 -2.61 5.95 -9.85
CA LEU A 146 -1.39 5.17 -9.74
C LEU A 146 -1.07 4.41 -11.05
N ASN A 147 -1.83 4.66 -12.12
CA ASN A 147 -1.77 3.84 -13.34
C ASN A 147 -0.41 3.90 -14.07
N ASP A 148 0.35 4.97 -13.87
CA ASP A 148 1.67 5.12 -14.50
C ASP A 148 2.83 4.50 -13.70
N TRP A 149 2.55 3.94 -12.52
CA TRP A 149 3.56 3.23 -11.73
C TRP A 149 4.11 2.01 -12.46
N LYS A 150 5.44 1.86 -12.46
CA LYS A 150 6.14 0.73 -13.07
C LYS A 150 6.28 -0.39 -12.05
N VAL A 151 5.27 -1.25 -11.94
CA VAL A 151 5.19 -2.33 -10.92
C VAL A 151 5.75 -3.68 -11.39
N SER A 152 6.44 -3.74 -12.53
CA SER A 152 6.90 -4.98 -13.14
C SER A 152 7.90 -5.83 -12.32
N ASN A 153 8.42 -5.29 -11.22
CA ASN A 153 9.27 -6.03 -10.29
C ASN A 153 8.54 -6.45 -9.01
N VAL A 154 7.30 -6.01 -8.82
CA VAL A 154 6.51 -6.38 -7.65
C VAL A 154 6.15 -7.86 -7.70
N ARG A 155 6.27 -8.52 -6.55
CA ARG A 155 5.99 -9.95 -6.37
C ARG A 155 4.84 -10.20 -5.41
N LYS A 156 4.58 -9.25 -4.50
CA LYS A 156 3.57 -9.34 -3.44
C LYS A 156 2.75 -8.06 -3.39
N MET A 157 1.42 -8.21 -3.56
CA MET A 157 0.43 -7.13 -3.50
C MET A 157 -0.72 -7.45 -2.53
N GLY A 158 -0.59 -8.50 -1.72
CA GLY A 158 -1.64 -8.91 -0.79
C GLY A 158 -2.07 -7.74 0.10
N LYS A 159 -3.39 -7.50 0.19
CA LYS A 159 -4.02 -6.43 0.98
C LYS A 159 -3.58 -5.01 0.62
N MET A 160 -3.02 -4.78 -0.59
CA MET A 160 -2.49 -3.46 -0.95
C MET A 160 -3.51 -2.32 -0.80
N PHE A 161 -4.76 -2.55 -1.18
CA PHE A 161 -5.87 -1.60 -1.05
C PHE A 161 -6.97 -2.08 -0.09
N PHE A 162 -6.64 -3.00 0.81
CA PHE A 162 -7.62 -3.53 1.77
C PHE A 162 -8.34 -2.40 2.51
N GLY A 163 -9.67 -2.34 2.43
CA GLY A 163 -10.47 -1.31 3.10
C GLY A 163 -10.35 0.12 2.52
N CYS A 164 -9.77 0.30 1.34
CA CYS A 164 -9.76 1.58 0.63
C CYS A 164 -11.14 1.83 0.01
N ALA A 165 -12.12 2.19 0.84
CA ALA A 165 -13.52 2.25 0.43
C ALA A 165 -13.81 3.24 -0.71
N SER A 166 -13.00 4.31 -0.84
CA SER A 166 -13.14 5.34 -1.88
C SER A 166 -12.36 5.03 -3.16
N PHE A 167 -11.48 4.00 -3.16
CA PHE A 167 -10.57 3.77 -4.27
C PHE A 167 -11.30 3.24 -5.51
N ASP A 168 -11.22 4.00 -6.61
CA ASP A 168 -11.76 3.64 -7.93
C ASP A 168 -10.91 4.23 -9.06
N GLN A 169 -9.58 4.05 -8.99
CA GLN A 169 -8.67 4.53 -10.04
C GLN A 169 -8.23 3.41 -10.97
N PRO A 170 -8.02 3.69 -12.27
CA PRO A 170 -7.57 2.69 -13.22
C PRO A 170 -6.19 2.13 -12.87
N LEU A 171 -6.01 0.84 -13.13
CA LEU A 171 -4.76 0.10 -12.93
C LEU A 171 -4.42 -0.77 -14.15
N ASP A 172 -5.07 -0.54 -15.28
CA ASP A 172 -5.00 -1.36 -16.51
C ASP A 172 -3.62 -1.36 -17.17
N ARG A 173 -2.73 -0.39 -16.82
CA ARG A 173 -1.36 -0.33 -17.33
C ARG A 173 -0.35 -1.08 -16.46
N TRP A 174 -0.76 -1.63 -15.33
CA TRP A 174 0.14 -2.35 -14.44
C TRP A 174 0.57 -3.69 -15.04
N ASN A 175 1.87 -3.93 -15.08
CA ASN A 175 2.41 -5.24 -15.40
C ASN A 175 2.59 -6.05 -14.11
N VAL A 176 1.61 -6.92 -13.82
CA VAL A 176 1.58 -7.77 -12.62
C VAL A 176 2.11 -9.19 -12.85
N SER A 177 2.76 -9.44 -13.98
CA SER A 177 3.17 -10.79 -14.41
C SER A 177 4.12 -11.53 -13.47
N LYS A 178 4.75 -10.83 -12.50
CA LYS A 178 5.61 -11.45 -11.49
C LYS A 178 4.93 -11.60 -10.13
N VAL A 179 3.70 -11.11 -9.99
CA VAL A 179 2.96 -11.18 -8.73
C VAL A 179 2.44 -12.60 -8.51
N TRP A 180 2.64 -13.12 -7.31
CA TRP A 180 2.13 -14.41 -6.89
C TRP A 180 1.16 -14.33 -5.70
N ASP A 181 1.13 -13.21 -4.96
CA ASP A 181 0.26 -12.98 -3.80
C ASP A 181 -0.62 -11.74 -4.07
N MET A 182 -1.94 -11.97 -4.22
CA MET A 182 -2.98 -10.96 -4.37
C MET A 182 -4.08 -11.12 -3.31
N GLN A 183 -3.83 -11.87 -2.23
CA GLN A 183 -4.81 -12.09 -1.17
C GLN A 183 -5.39 -10.78 -0.67
N GLY A 184 -6.72 -10.65 -0.69
CA GLY A 184 -7.45 -9.49 -0.16
C GLY A 184 -7.04 -8.14 -0.78
N MET A 185 -6.45 -8.11 -1.98
CA MET A 185 -5.89 -6.88 -2.56
C MET A 185 -6.88 -5.73 -2.59
N PHE A 186 -8.15 -5.99 -2.91
CA PHE A 186 -9.24 -5.00 -2.96
C PHE A 186 -10.36 -5.28 -1.93
N PHE A 187 -10.05 -6.06 -0.89
CA PHE A 187 -11.05 -6.37 0.14
C PHE A 187 -11.73 -5.10 0.66
N ASN A 188 -13.09 -5.04 0.63
CA ASN A 188 -13.89 -3.88 1.04
C ASN A 188 -13.57 -2.55 0.28
N CYS A 189 -13.02 -2.61 -0.94
CA CYS A 189 -12.98 -1.46 -1.84
C CYS A 189 -14.37 -1.26 -2.47
N ALA A 190 -15.29 -0.69 -1.71
CA ALA A 190 -16.72 -0.66 -2.06
C ALA A 190 -17.01 0.08 -3.38
N ALA A 191 -16.20 1.11 -3.72
CA ALA A 191 -16.34 1.90 -4.93
C ALA A 191 -15.65 1.28 -6.17
N PHE A 192 -14.71 0.34 -5.97
CA PHE A 192 -13.82 -0.13 -7.03
C PHE A 192 -14.58 -0.88 -8.15
N ASN A 193 -14.48 -0.36 -9.37
CA ASN A 193 -15.06 -0.98 -10.58
C ASN A 193 -14.22 -0.74 -11.83
N GLN A 194 -12.89 -0.84 -11.73
CA GLN A 194 -12.00 -0.61 -12.87
C GLN A 194 -11.61 -1.89 -13.59
N ALA A 195 -11.39 -1.78 -14.91
CA ALA A 195 -11.03 -2.91 -15.76
C ALA A 195 -9.65 -3.47 -15.42
N LEU A 196 -9.57 -4.79 -15.27
CA LEU A 196 -8.34 -5.54 -14.96
C LEU A 196 -8.10 -6.67 -16.00
N ASP A 197 -8.85 -6.70 -17.09
CA ASP A 197 -8.82 -7.73 -18.13
C ASP A 197 -7.45 -7.89 -18.78
N LYS A 198 -6.61 -6.83 -18.77
CA LYS A 198 -5.25 -6.85 -19.31
C LYS A 198 -4.20 -7.40 -18.37
N TRP A 199 -4.54 -7.68 -17.11
CA TRP A 199 -3.57 -8.20 -16.16
C TRP A 199 -3.17 -9.64 -16.50
N ASN A 200 -1.86 -9.89 -16.56
CA ASN A 200 -1.34 -11.25 -16.63
C ASN A 200 -1.17 -11.81 -15.21
N VAL A 201 -2.14 -12.59 -14.77
CA VAL A 201 -2.18 -13.20 -13.43
C VAL A 201 -1.67 -14.65 -13.40
N SER A 202 -1.07 -15.14 -14.49
CA SER A 202 -0.66 -16.55 -14.66
C SER A 202 0.37 -17.07 -13.64
N ASN A 203 0.94 -16.21 -12.80
CA ASN A 203 1.84 -16.60 -11.71
C ASN A 203 1.21 -16.45 -10.32
N VAL A 204 -0.03 -15.96 -10.24
CA VAL A 204 -0.73 -15.80 -8.96
C VAL A 204 -1.12 -17.18 -8.41
N THR A 205 -0.83 -17.38 -7.13
CA THR A 205 -1.17 -18.62 -6.40
C THR A 205 -2.21 -18.38 -5.32
N ASP A 206 -2.37 -17.14 -4.86
CA ASP A 206 -3.32 -16.77 -3.81
C ASP A 206 -4.15 -15.55 -4.24
N MET A 207 -5.47 -15.76 -4.40
CA MET A 207 -6.49 -14.76 -4.68
C MET A 207 -7.59 -14.74 -3.60
N GLY A 208 -7.36 -15.39 -2.47
CA GLY A 208 -8.33 -15.47 -1.39
C GLY A 208 -8.84 -14.08 -1.00
N SER A 209 -10.16 -13.91 -0.98
CA SER A 209 -10.84 -12.64 -0.64
C SER A 209 -10.44 -11.40 -1.46
N MET A 210 -9.87 -11.58 -2.67
CA MET A 210 -9.30 -10.47 -3.45
C MET A 210 -10.29 -9.32 -3.66
N PHE A 211 -11.54 -9.62 -4.01
CA PHE A 211 -12.61 -8.63 -4.24
C PHE A 211 -13.71 -8.67 -3.17
N LYS A 212 -13.51 -9.40 -2.07
CA LYS A 212 -14.54 -9.51 -1.04
C LYS A 212 -15.06 -8.16 -0.59
N GLY A 213 -16.38 -7.94 -0.69
CA GLY A 213 -17.03 -6.68 -0.33
C GLY A 213 -16.83 -5.53 -1.33
N CYS A 214 -16.31 -5.78 -2.54
CA CYS A 214 -16.28 -4.82 -3.64
C CYS A 214 -17.68 -4.69 -4.27
N LYS A 215 -18.55 -3.94 -3.64
CA LYS A 215 -19.98 -3.88 -3.98
C LYS A 215 -20.25 -3.41 -5.41
N ALA A 216 -19.43 -2.48 -5.94
CA ALA A 216 -19.58 -1.92 -7.28
C ALA A 216 -18.92 -2.78 -8.38
N PHE A 217 -18.06 -3.74 -8.01
CA PHE A 217 -17.23 -4.44 -8.98
C PHE A 217 -18.05 -5.35 -9.89
N ASN A 218 -17.97 -5.09 -11.22
CA ASN A 218 -18.62 -5.89 -12.25
C ASN A 218 -17.83 -5.85 -13.58
N GLN A 219 -16.50 -6.04 -13.52
CA GLN A 219 -15.66 -6.04 -14.72
C GLN A 219 -15.33 -7.45 -15.18
N PRO A 220 -15.18 -7.68 -16.50
CA PRO A 220 -14.88 -9.00 -17.04
C PRO A 220 -13.47 -9.46 -16.62
N LEU A 221 -13.39 -10.72 -16.27
CA LEU A 221 -12.14 -11.41 -15.86
C LEU A 221 -11.96 -12.75 -16.61
N ASP A 222 -12.79 -13.00 -17.61
CA ASP A 222 -12.81 -14.25 -18.39
C ASP A 222 -11.45 -14.64 -18.97
N LYS A 223 -10.62 -13.64 -19.34
CA LYS A 223 -9.30 -13.83 -19.94
C LYS A 223 -8.17 -14.14 -18.94
N TRP A 224 -8.46 -14.13 -17.65
CA TRP A 224 -7.44 -14.42 -16.64
C TRP A 224 -7.05 -15.90 -16.69
N ASN A 225 -5.76 -16.18 -16.81
CA ASN A 225 -5.23 -17.52 -16.60
C ASN A 225 -5.03 -17.77 -15.11
N VAL A 226 -5.95 -18.51 -14.50
CA VAL A 226 -5.97 -18.83 -13.05
C VAL A 226 -5.47 -20.23 -12.72
N SER A 227 -4.91 -20.97 -13.68
CA SER A 227 -4.54 -22.38 -13.54
C SER A 227 -3.51 -22.69 -12.45
N LYS A 228 -2.82 -21.66 -11.90
CA LYS A 228 -1.88 -21.82 -10.78
C LYS A 228 -2.47 -21.38 -9.44
N VAL A 229 -3.68 -20.85 -9.42
CA VAL A 229 -4.31 -20.39 -8.18
C VAL A 229 -4.69 -21.58 -7.32
N LEU A 230 -4.31 -21.55 -6.06
CA LEU A 230 -4.60 -22.57 -5.05
C LEU A 230 -5.73 -22.13 -4.12
N ASP A 231 -5.82 -20.83 -3.82
CA ASP A 231 -6.82 -20.28 -2.91
C ASP A 231 -7.64 -19.17 -3.59
N MET A 232 -8.98 -19.39 -3.65
CA MET A 232 -10.00 -18.44 -4.08
C MET A 232 -11.09 -18.24 -3.02
N ASN A 233 -10.83 -18.62 -1.76
CA ASN A 233 -11.79 -18.49 -0.68
C ASN A 233 -12.36 -17.08 -0.60
N GLY A 234 -13.71 -16.98 -0.67
CA GLY A 234 -14.43 -15.72 -0.58
C GLY A 234 -14.05 -14.66 -1.62
N MET A 235 -13.44 -15.02 -2.76
CA MET A 235 -12.86 -14.08 -3.72
C MET A 235 -13.84 -12.96 -4.13
N PHE A 236 -15.09 -13.27 -4.37
CA PHE A 236 -16.15 -12.32 -4.73
C PHE A 236 -17.22 -12.17 -3.64
N SER A 237 -17.02 -12.73 -2.46
CA SER A 237 -18.02 -12.67 -1.38
C SER A 237 -18.47 -11.24 -1.11
N GLY A 238 -19.77 -10.96 -1.20
CA GLY A 238 -20.36 -9.63 -1.03
C GLY A 238 -20.14 -8.67 -2.21
N CYS A 239 -19.74 -9.15 -3.38
CA CYS A 239 -19.73 -8.38 -4.62
C CYS A 239 -21.15 -8.31 -5.20
N THR A 240 -22.00 -7.47 -4.63
CA THR A 240 -23.43 -7.45 -4.93
C THR A 240 -23.78 -7.11 -6.38
N SER A 241 -22.88 -6.41 -7.11
CA SER A 241 -23.07 -6.07 -8.54
C SER A 241 -22.44 -7.08 -9.50
N PHE A 242 -21.64 -8.04 -9.01
CA PHE A 242 -20.87 -8.93 -9.90
C PHE A 242 -21.76 -9.91 -10.64
N ASN A 243 -21.69 -9.87 -11.99
CA ASN A 243 -22.44 -10.75 -12.88
C ASN A 243 -21.66 -10.99 -14.19
N GLN A 244 -20.39 -11.39 -14.10
CA GLN A 244 -19.57 -11.68 -15.27
C GLN A 244 -19.31 -13.18 -15.40
N PRO A 245 -19.27 -13.71 -16.64
CA PRO A 245 -18.96 -15.11 -16.88
C PRO A 245 -17.51 -15.43 -16.48
N LEU A 246 -17.28 -16.63 -15.96
CA LEU A 246 -15.99 -17.16 -15.60
C LEU A 246 -15.77 -18.58 -16.15
N ASP A 247 -16.54 -18.95 -17.18
CA ASP A 247 -16.58 -20.32 -17.74
C ASP A 247 -15.23 -20.77 -18.32
N GLU A 248 -14.38 -19.81 -18.73
CA GLU A 248 -13.05 -20.09 -19.29
C GLU A 248 -11.97 -20.34 -18.23
N TRP A 249 -12.30 -20.23 -16.93
CA TRP A 249 -11.34 -20.45 -15.86
C TRP A 249 -11.03 -21.91 -15.63
N ASP A 250 -9.75 -22.30 -15.76
CA ASP A 250 -9.27 -23.61 -15.29
C ASP A 250 -9.04 -23.56 -13.78
N VAL A 251 -10.01 -24.05 -13.04
CA VAL A 251 -9.97 -24.13 -11.57
C VAL A 251 -9.61 -25.52 -11.04
N SER A 252 -9.12 -26.42 -11.90
CA SER A 252 -8.79 -27.80 -11.53
C SER A 252 -7.70 -27.93 -10.46
N GLY A 253 -6.85 -26.91 -10.32
CA GLY A 253 -5.79 -26.85 -9.30
C GLY A 253 -6.20 -26.13 -8.01
N VAL A 254 -7.42 -25.56 -7.92
CA VAL A 254 -7.83 -24.78 -6.74
C VAL A 254 -8.16 -25.70 -5.57
N GLU A 255 -7.55 -25.43 -4.42
CA GLU A 255 -7.72 -26.23 -3.20
C GLU A 255 -8.83 -25.68 -2.30
N CYS A 256 -9.09 -24.35 -2.35
CA CYS A 256 -10.09 -23.69 -1.52
C CYS A 256 -10.90 -22.66 -2.33
N MET A 257 -12.25 -22.84 -2.36
CA MET A 257 -13.22 -21.96 -3.01
C MET A 257 -14.42 -21.64 -2.12
N ASP A 258 -14.30 -21.85 -0.81
CA ASP A 258 -15.40 -21.65 0.13
C ASP A 258 -15.91 -20.20 0.04
N ASP A 259 -17.21 -20.03 0.09
CA ASP A 259 -17.87 -18.73 0.07
C ASP A 259 -17.51 -17.82 -1.13
N MET A 260 -16.95 -18.36 -2.23
CA MET A 260 -16.43 -17.56 -3.34
C MET A 260 -17.46 -16.54 -3.85
N PHE A 261 -18.73 -16.90 -3.95
CA PHE A 261 -19.83 -16.04 -4.43
C PHE A 261 -20.88 -15.75 -3.37
N PHE A 262 -20.57 -15.97 -2.09
CA PHE A 262 -21.53 -15.66 -1.04
C PHE A 262 -21.95 -14.19 -1.07
N GLY A 263 -23.29 -13.92 -1.20
CA GLY A 263 -23.81 -12.56 -1.28
C GLY A 263 -23.52 -11.83 -2.59
N CYS A 264 -23.28 -12.54 -3.70
CA CYS A 264 -23.26 -11.97 -5.05
C CYS A 264 -24.69 -11.91 -5.60
N ASP A 265 -25.48 -10.91 -5.17
CA ASP A 265 -26.92 -10.86 -5.39
C ASP A 265 -27.31 -10.73 -6.89
N SER A 266 -26.42 -10.22 -7.73
CA SER A 266 -26.64 -10.04 -9.16
C SER A 266 -26.18 -11.21 -10.03
N LEU A 267 -25.51 -12.22 -9.46
CA LEU A 267 -24.97 -13.34 -10.22
C LEU A 267 -26.11 -14.24 -10.71
N ILE A 268 -26.24 -14.32 -12.03
CA ILE A 268 -27.24 -15.20 -12.72
C ILE A 268 -26.47 -16.39 -13.27
N TYR A 269 -26.81 -17.59 -12.83
CA TYR A 269 -26.27 -18.88 -13.31
C TYR A 269 -26.94 -19.31 -14.61
#